data_d379bbf4b1aea7670e47f6fb9c15aad0
#
_entry.id   d379bbf4b1aea7670e47f6fb9c15aad0
#
_cell.length_a   1.000
_cell.length_b   1.000
_cell.length_c   1.000
_cell.angle_alpha   90.00
_cell.angle_beta   90.00
_cell.angle_gamma   90.00
#
_symmetry.space_group_name_H-M   'P 1'
#
loop_
_entity.id
_entity.type
_entity.pdbx_description
1 polymer ?
#
loop_
_entity_poly.entity_id
_entity_poly.type
_entity_poly.pdbx_seq_one_letter_code
_entity_poly.pdbx_strand_id
1 'polypeptide(L)'
;AGAGFHRQGRLRALAITSAARAPGMPGMPTVAESGLPGFEVVGWYGVYGPPKLPKHLVSRLHTELVKILKEPDIQKILFNQGATGVGSSPEEFKKFLYADMEKWKKVVKASG
;
A
#
# COMPACT_ATOMS: atom_id res chain seq x y z
N ALA A 1 1.92 -0.14 -11.35
CA ALA A 1 1.52 0.04 -12.75
C ALA A 1 2.64 -0.27 -13.77
N GLY A 2 3.92 0.05 -13.51
CA GLY A 2 5.03 -0.12 -14.45
C GLY A 2 5.67 -1.51 -14.53
N ALA A 3 5.38 -2.42 -13.60
CA ALA A 3 6.07 -3.71 -13.47
C ALA A 3 5.97 -4.61 -14.73
N GLY A 4 4.82 -4.58 -15.42
CA GLY A 4 4.62 -5.32 -16.68
C GLY A 4 5.55 -4.83 -17.80
N PHE A 5 5.64 -3.52 -17.98
CA PHE A 5 6.51 -2.91 -19.00
C PHE A 5 7.99 -3.08 -18.68
N HIS A 6 8.37 -3.08 -17.40
CA HIS A 6 9.73 -3.38 -16.98
C HIS A 6 10.11 -4.83 -17.32
N ARG A 7 9.24 -5.81 -17.00
CA ARG A 7 9.47 -7.22 -17.37
C ARG A 7 9.59 -7.46 -18.88
N GLN A 8 8.93 -6.64 -19.69
CA GLN A 8 9.01 -6.66 -21.15
C GLN A 8 10.22 -5.90 -21.71
N GLY A 9 11.09 -5.33 -20.85
CA GLY A 9 12.24 -4.52 -21.29
C GLY A 9 11.89 -3.16 -21.89
N ARG A 10 10.61 -2.75 -21.85
CA ARG A 10 10.13 -1.47 -22.41
C ARG A 10 10.38 -0.27 -21.50
N LEU A 11 10.57 -0.51 -20.19
CA LEU A 11 10.91 0.50 -19.19
C LEU A 11 12.08 -0.01 -18.35
N ARG A 12 12.99 0.89 -18.02
CA ARG A 12 14.04 0.66 -17.02
C ARG A 12 13.55 1.13 -15.67
N ALA A 13 13.32 0.22 -14.73
CA ALA A 13 13.07 0.58 -13.35
C ALA A 13 14.39 0.95 -12.67
N LEU A 14 14.39 2.02 -11.88
CA LEU A 14 15.58 2.51 -11.17
C LEU A 14 15.52 2.17 -9.68
N ALA A 15 14.39 2.38 -9.04
CA ALA A 15 14.14 2.10 -7.64
C ALA A 15 12.63 1.98 -7.39
N ILE A 16 12.27 1.45 -6.22
CA ILE A 16 10.90 1.43 -5.70
C ILE A 16 10.77 2.40 -4.53
N THR A 17 9.57 2.91 -4.32
CA THR A 17 9.28 3.97 -3.35
C THR A 17 8.81 3.46 -1.98
N SER A 18 8.70 2.14 -1.80
CA SER A 18 8.40 1.53 -0.50
C SER A 18 9.63 1.52 0.41
N ALA A 19 9.41 1.50 1.73
CA ALA A 19 10.49 1.44 2.72
C ALA A 19 11.35 0.17 2.60
N ALA A 20 10.75 -0.95 2.21
CA ALA A 20 11.43 -2.22 1.96
C ALA A 20 11.28 -2.66 0.52
N ARG A 21 12.21 -3.51 0.06
CA ARG A 21 12.16 -4.09 -1.29
C ARG A 21 10.92 -4.94 -1.48
N ALA A 22 10.31 -4.85 -2.67
CA ALA A 22 9.13 -5.65 -2.98
C ALA A 22 9.49 -7.13 -3.18
N PRO A 23 8.74 -8.09 -2.60
CA PRO A 23 8.99 -9.51 -2.79
C PRO A 23 9.00 -9.96 -4.26
N GLY A 24 8.22 -9.30 -5.11
CA GLY A 24 8.16 -9.59 -6.55
C GLY A 24 9.34 -9.01 -7.35
N MET A 25 10.20 -8.17 -6.75
CA MET A 25 11.37 -7.55 -7.37
C MET A 25 12.52 -7.39 -6.36
N PRO A 26 13.06 -8.50 -5.82
CA PRO A 26 14.05 -8.45 -4.73
C PRO A 26 15.38 -7.79 -5.14
N GLY A 27 15.70 -7.80 -6.42
CA GLY A 27 16.89 -7.14 -6.97
C GLY A 27 16.73 -5.62 -7.16
N MET A 28 15.51 -5.06 -6.99
CA MET A 28 15.27 -3.64 -7.17
C MET A 28 15.52 -2.90 -5.86
N PRO A 29 16.44 -1.90 -5.82
CA PRO A 29 16.68 -1.11 -4.62
C PRO A 29 15.49 -0.20 -4.30
N THR A 30 15.40 0.21 -3.05
CA THR A 30 14.47 1.28 -2.67
C THR A 30 15.10 2.66 -2.89
N VAL A 31 14.26 3.70 -2.99
CA VAL A 31 14.74 5.09 -3.02
C VAL A 31 15.51 5.42 -1.74
N ALA A 32 15.06 4.91 -0.60
CA ALA A 32 15.75 5.08 0.68
C ALA A 32 17.17 4.49 0.66
N GLU A 33 17.35 3.28 0.11
CA GLU A 33 18.67 2.65 -0.08
C GLU A 33 19.55 3.39 -1.09
N SER A 34 18.93 4.13 -2.01
CA SER A 34 19.60 4.82 -3.12
C SER A 34 20.05 6.25 -2.77
N GLY A 35 20.01 6.66 -1.52
CA GLY A 35 20.57 7.94 -1.05
C GLY A 35 19.59 8.91 -0.41
N LEU A 36 18.32 8.51 -0.21
CA LEU A 36 17.31 9.31 0.50
C LEU A 36 16.75 8.54 1.71
N PRO A 37 17.54 8.37 2.80
CA PRO A 37 17.11 7.64 3.98
C PRO A 37 15.77 8.13 4.52
N GLY A 38 14.86 7.21 4.87
CA GLY A 38 13.53 7.53 5.36
C GLY A 38 12.51 7.92 4.28
N PHE A 39 12.90 7.92 3.01
CA PHE A 39 11.94 8.14 1.93
C PHE A 39 10.98 6.94 1.82
N GLU A 40 9.69 7.21 1.89
CA GLU A 40 8.64 6.24 1.67
C GLU A 40 7.40 6.89 1.07
N VAL A 41 7.01 6.40 -0.10
CA VAL A 41 5.74 6.73 -0.74
C VAL A 41 5.10 5.44 -1.25
N VAL A 42 4.01 5.02 -0.63
CA VAL A 42 3.25 3.83 -1.01
C VAL A 42 1.82 4.23 -1.32
N GLY A 43 1.33 3.83 -2.49
CA GLY A 43 -0.09 3.91 -2.80
C GLY A 43 -0.86 2.85 -2.01
N TRP A 44 -1.99 3.22 -1.44
CA TRP A 44 -2.82 2.32 -0.66
C TRP A 44 -4.31 2.45 -1.04
N TYR A 45 -5.06 1.41 -0.75
CA TYR A 45 -6.51 1.36 -0.94
C TYR A 45 -7.18 1.00 0.38
N GLY A 46 -8.28 1.65 0.68
CA GLY A 46 -9.07 1.39 1.88
C GLY A 46 -10.54 1.21 1.58
N VAL A 47 -11.22 0.43 2.39
CA VAL A 47 -12.68 0.27 2.35
C VAL A 47 -13.29 1.18 3.40
N TYR A 48 -14.23 2.01 2.99
CA TYR A 48 -14.93 2.97 3.85
C TYR A 48 -16.42 2.65 3.89
N GLY A 49 -17.01 2.82 5.06
CA GLY A 49 -18.46 2.78 5.25
C GLY A 49 -19.04 4.17 5.46
N PRO A 50 -20.39 4.31 5.39
CA PRO A 50 -21.07 5.55 5.73
C PRO A 50 -20.84 5.93 7.20
N PRO A 51 -20.96 7.22 7.57
CA PRO A 51 -20.87 7.65 8.94
C PRO A 51 -21.93 6.96 9.79
N LYS A 52 -21.59 6.63 11.05
CA LYS A 52 -22.48 5.94 12.01
C LYS A 52 -22.82 4.49 11.63
N LEU A 53 -22.04 3.84 10.77
CA LEU A 53 -22.21 2.40 10.53
C LEU A 53 -22.11 1.64 11.86
N PRO A 54 -23.08 0.74 12.19
CA PRO A 54 -23.05 -0.03 13.43
C PRO A 54 -21.76 -0.84 13.60
N LYS A 55 -21.19 -0.85 14.80
CA LYS A 55 -19.90 -1.53 15.07
C LYS A 55 -19.90 -3.00 14.70
N HIS A 56 -21.00 -3.72 14.90
CA HIS A 56 -21.10 -5.13 14.53
C HIS A 56 -20.99 -5.35 13.03
N LEU A 57 -21.49 -4.44 12.19
CA LEU A 57 -21.33 -4.49 10.74
C LEU A 57 -19.90 -4.20 10.33
N VAL A 58 -19.25 -3.20 10.95
CA VAL A 58 -17.82 -2.92 10.73
C VAL A 58 -16.97 -4.15 11.04
N SER A 59 -17.20 -4.80 12.19
CA SER A 59 -16.46 -6.00 12.58
C SER A 59 -16.69 -7.16 11.62
N ARG A 60 -17.94 -7.37 11.19
CA ARG A 60 -18.28 -8.43 10.24
C ARG A 60 -17.61 -8.19 8.88
N LEU A 61 -17.71 -6.98 8.34
CA LEU A 61 -17.07 -6.61 7.08
C LEU A 61 -15.55 -6.80 7.15
N HIS A 62 -14.92 -6.33 8.23
CA HIS A 62 -13.48 -6.50 8.43
C HIS A 62 -13.10 -7.98 8.46
N THR A 63 -13.83 -8.81 9.22
CA THR A 63 -13.56 -10.25 9.29
C THR A 63 -13.63 -10.93 7.92
N GLU A 64 -14.67 -10.62 7.13
CA GLU A 64 -14.81 -11.21 5.80
C GLU A 64 -13.74 -10.69 4.82
N LEU A 65 -13.40 -9.40 4.86
CA LEU A 65 -12.32 -8.84 4.04
C LEU A 65 -10.96 -9.48 4.37
N VAL A 66 -10.65 -9.68 5.67
CA VAL A 66 -9.40 -10.35 6.07
C VAL A 66 -9.34 -11.80 5.59
N LYS A 67 -10.47 -12.52 5.61
CA LYS A 67 -10.54 -13.88 5.04
C LYS A 67 -10.23 -13.87 3.53
N ILE A 68 -10.89 -12.99 2.79
CA ILE A 68 -10.69 -12.84 1.33
C ILE A 68 -9.22 -12.52 1.01
N LEU A 69 -8.61 -11.59 1.76
CA LEU A 69 -7.21 -11.22 1.55
C LEU A 69 -6.22 -12.38 1.81
N LYS A 70 -6.63 -13.40 2.56
CA LYS A 70 -5.82 -14.61 2.83
C LYS A 70 -6.01 -15.70 1.78
N GLU A 71 -6.97 -15.58 0.90
CA GLU A 71 -7.19 -16.56 -0.17
C GLU A 71 -6.02 -16.58 -1.16
N PRO A 72 -5.46 -17.76 -1.49
CA PRO A 72 -4.28 -17.87 -2.36
C PRO A 72 -4.46 -17.19 -3.73
N ASP A 73 -5.65 -17.29 -4.32
CA ASP A 73 -5.93 -16.68 -5.62
C ASP A 73 -5.93 -15.15 -5.53
N ILE A 74 -6.47 -14.59 -4.46
CA ILE A 74 -6.47 -13.15 -4.20
C ILE A 74 -5.04 -12.65 -3.95
N GLN A 75 -4.27 -13.37 -3.15
CA GLN A 75 -2.85 -13.02 -2.91
C GLN A 75 -2.05 -13.05 -4.23
N LYS A 76 -2.29 -14.02 -5.08
CA LYS A 76 -1.65 -14.10 -6.41
C LYS A 76 -2.01 -12.93 -7.31
N ILE A 77 -3.29 -12.52 -7.32
CA ILE A 77 -3.75 -11.34 -8.07
C ILE A 77 -3.07 -10.09 -7.57
N LEU A 78 -3.07 -9.85 -6.24
CA LEU A 78 -2.43 -8.71 -5.61
C LEU A 78 -0.93 -8.67 -5.92
N PHE A 79 -0.23 -9.79 -5.74
CA PHE A 79 1.19 -9.92 -6.04
C PHE A 79 1.52 -9.55 -7.50
N ASN A 80 0.72 -10.03 -8.46
CA ASN A 80 0.91 -9.71 -9.88
C ASN A 80 0.72 -8.21 -10.18
N GLN A 81 -0.08 -7.52 -9.38
CA GLN A 81 -0.30 -6.07 -9.46
C GLN A 81 0.73 -5.26 -8.66
N GLY A 82 1.65 -5.93 -7.95
CA GLY A 82 2.62 -5.28 -7.07
C GLY A 82 1.99 -4.72 -5.79
N ALA A 83 0.92 -5.34 -5.33
CA ALA A 83 0.18 -4.97 -4.12
C ALA A 83 0.27 -6.06 -3.06
N THR A 84 0.02 -5.70 -1.82
CA THR A 84 -0.02 -6.61 -0.67
C THR A 84 -1.31 -6.38 0.12
N GLY A 85 -2.00 -7.46 0.48
CA GLY A 85 -3.17 -7.39 1.35
C GLY A 85 -2.73 -7.18 2.80
N VAL A 86 -3.05 -6.02 3.39
CA VAL A 86 -2.69 -5.70 4.78
C VAL A 86 -3.74 -6.20 5.77
N GLY A 87 -5.02 -5.95 5.49
CA GLY A 87 -6.13 -6.37 6.36
C GLY A 87 -6.08 -5.75 7.76
N SER A 88 -5.61 -4.50 7.87
CA SER A 88 -5.55 -3.77 9.14
C SER A 88 -6.91 -3.64 9.81
N SER A 89 -6.94 -3.62 11.14
CA SER A 89 -8.15 -3.32 11.89
C SER A 89 -8.67 -1.89 11.61
N PRO A 90 -9.94 -1.59 11.85
CA PRO A 90 -10.47 -0.25 11.69
C PRO A 90 -9.69 0.81 12.47
N GLU A 91 -9.24 0.49 13.68
CA GLU A 91 -8.44 1.37 14.53
C GLU A 91 -7.04 1.63 13.98
N GLU A 92 -6.38 0.57 13.50
CA GLU A 92 -5.05 0.68 12.86
C GLU A 92 -5.15 1.48 11.57
N PHE A 93 -6.16 1.21 10.74
CA PHE A 93 -6.39 1.95 9.51
C PHE A 93 -6.67 3.43 9.78
N LYS A 94 -7.45 3.75 10.81
CA LYS A 94 -7.70 5.13 11.24
C LYS A 94 -6.41 5.85 11.62
N LYS A 95 -5.53 5.22 12.42
CA LYS A 95 -4.23 5.78 12.81
C LYS A 95 -3.35 6.03 11.60
N PHE A 96 -3.25 5.05 10.70
CA PHE A 96 -2.52 5.15 9.45
C PHE A 96 -3.02 6.31 8.59
N LEU A 97 -4.33 6.43 8.39
CA LEU A 97 -4.96 7.48 7.60
C LEU A 97 -4.58 8.88 8.11
N TYR A 98 -4.71 9.12 9.43
CA TYR A 98 -4.34 10.43 9.99
C TYR A 98 -2.84 10.73 9.85
N ALA A 99 -1.98 9.74 10.05
CA ALA A 99 -0.55 9.92 9.88
C ALA A 99 -0.19 10.25 8.41
N ASP A 100 -0.82 9.56 7.46
CA ASP A 100 -0.62 9.80 6.03
C ASP A 100 -1.14 11.20 5.61
N MET A 101 -2.30 11.61 6.11
CA MET A 101 -2.83 12.96 5.89
C MET A 101 -1.87 14.04 6.39
N GLU A 102 -1.31 13.92 7.59
CA GLU A 102 -0.34 14.89 8.12
C GLU A 102 0.98 14.89 7.33
N LYS A 103 1.43 13.74 6.85
CA LYS A 103 2.56 13.62 5.94
C LYS A 103 2.31 14.42 4.66
N TRP A 104 1.20 14.16 3.98
CA TRP A 104 0.87 14.82 2.72
C TRP A 104 0.59 16.32 2.88
N LYS A 105 0.01 16.75 3.99
CA LYS A 105 -0.16 18.16 4.32
C LYS A 105 1.18 18.93 4.34
N LYS A 106 2.24 18.29 4.89
CA LYS A 106 3.60 18.88 4.87
C LYS A 106 4.15 18.96 3.45
N VAL A 107 3.98 17.90 2.65
CA VAL A 107 4.44 17.86 1.25
C VAL A 107 3.76 18.92 0.42
N VAL A 108 2.43 19.05 0.51
CA VAL A 108 1.66 20.08 -0.21
C VAL A 108 2.11 21.48 0.15
N LYS A 109 2.35 21.75 1.45
CA LYS A 109 2.88 23.07 1.89
C LYS A 109 4.27 23.37 1.35
N ALA A 110 5.12 22.35 1.21
CA ALA A 110 6.49 22.52 0.72
C ALA A 110 6.57 22.65 -0.80
N SER A 111 5.58 22.14 -1.52
CA SER A 111 5.55 22.19 -2.99
C SER A 111 4.89 23.45 -3.56
N GLY A 112 4.33 24.32 -2.75
CA GLY A 112 3.66 25.58 -3.14
C GLY A 112 2.19 25.39 -3.41
#